data_f45cf2709ded7e68932b5b24721b622e
#
_entry.id   f45cf2709ded7e68932b5b24721b622e
#
_cell.length_a   1.000
_cell.length_b   1.000
_cell.length_c   1.000
_cell.angle_alpha   90.00
_cell.angle_beta   90.00
_cell.angle_gamma   90.00
#
_symmetry.space_group_name_H-M   'P 1'
#
loop_
_entity.id
_entity.type
_entity.pdbx_description
1 polymer ?
#
loop_
_entity_poly.entity_id
_entity_poly.type
_entity_poly.pdbx_seq_one_letter_code
_entity_poly.pdbx_strand_id
1 'polypeptide(L)'
;MAMPIRRLTVAALIVAAACSSDPTAPPGIQPQITNNTDVFSFQITSLNNVTGSYPYTWQNTGTLAKITHASDAGSTGSATLTVRDAVGTQVYSGALATSGEPVSSPAGVAGAWTITITFTNYSNTQVNFGIVKQ
;
A
#
# COMPACT_ATOMS: atom_id res chain seq x y z
N MET A 1 -59.42 34.95 -15.57
CA MET A 1 -58.53 34.09 -16.38
C MET A 1 -57.18 34.03 -15.65
N ALA A 2 -56.97 33.02 -14.82
CA ALA A 2 -55.79 32.93 -13.96
C ALA A 2 -54.78 31.92 -14.55
N MET A 3 -53.56 32.38 -14.80
CA MET A 3 -52.46 31.56 -15.35
C MET A 3 -51.78 30.82 -14.21
N PRO A 4 -51.53 29.51 -14.26
CA PRO A 4 -50.78 28.81 -13.22
C PRO A 4 -49.26 28.96 -13.43
N ILE A 5 -48.57 29.45 -12.40
CA ILE A 5 -47.12 29.54 -12.34
C ILE A 5 -46.56 28.11 -12.15
N ARG A 6 -45.86 27.58 -13.14
CA ARG A 6 -45.08 26.32 -13.04
C ARG A 6 -43.82 26.60 -12.19
N ARG A 7 -43.79 26.00 -11.00
CA ARG A 7 -42.58 25.98 -10.17
C ARG A 7 -41.59 24.95 -10.75
N LEU A 8 -40.46 25.47 -11.23
CA LEU A 8 -39.35 24.67 -11.70
C LEU A 8 -38.56 24.21 -10.45
N THR A 9 -38.63 22.90 -10.14
CA THR A 9 -37.85 22.32 -9.07
C THR A 9 -36.48 21.96 -9.64
N VAL A 10 -35.45 22.72 -9.25
CA VAL A 10 -34.05 22.40 -9.57
C VAL A 10 -33.61 21.31 -8.59
N ALA A 11 -33.45 20.09 -9.08
CA ALA A 11 -32.80 19.04 -8.30
C ALA A 11 -31.29 19.27 -8.31
N ALA A 12 -30.75 19.66 -7.16
CA ALA A 12 -29.31 19.75 -6.95
C ALA A 12 -28.73 18.33 -6.83
N LEU A 13 -27.97 17.93 -7.83
CA LEU A 13 -27.22 16.67 -7.83
C LEU A 13 -25.99 16.87 -6.91
N ILE A 14 -26.03 16.36 -5.69
CA ILE A 14 -24.87 16.33 -4.79
C ILE A 14 -24.00 15.18 -5.26
N VAL A 15 -22.93 15.49 -5.98
CA VAL A 15 -21.84 14.56 -6.25
C VAL A 15 -21.05 14.41 -4.95
N ALA A 16 -21.28 13.32 -4.22
CA ALA A 16 -20.41 12.93 -3.12
C ALA A 16 -19.08 12.50 -3.73
N ALA A 17 -18.07 13.36 -3.66
CA ALA A 17 -16.70 12.97 -3.88
C ALA A 17 -16.32 11.98 -2.76
N ALA A 18 -16.25 10.70 -3.10
CA ALA A 18 -15.64 9.71 -2.24
C ALA A 18 -14.15 10.05 -2.13
N CYS A 19 -13.76 10.73 -1.05
CA CYS A 19 -12.36 10.76 -0.65
C CYS A 19 -11.96 9.32 -0.31
N SER A 20 -11.31 8.64 -1.26
CA SER A 20 -10.49 7.48 -0.92
C SER A 20 -9.38 8.01 0.00
N SER A 21 -9.44 7.70 1.27
CA SER A 21 -8.34 7.96 2.18
C SER A 21 -7.21 6.99 1.82
N ASP A 22 -6.31 7.45 0.94
CA ASP A 22 -5.03 6.79 0.79
C ASP A 22 -4.37 6.74 2.17
N PRO A 23 -3.76 5.59 2.55
CA PRO A 23 -3.06 5.51 3.80
C PRO A 23 -2.00 6.62 3.83
N THR A 24 -2.11 7.47 4.83
CA THR A 24 -1.31 8.70 4.93
C THR A 24 0.16 8.33 5.01
N ALA A 25 0.95 8.76 4.04
CA ALA A 25 2.40 8.65 4.11
C ALA A 25 2.92 9.34 5.39
N PRO A 26 4.07 8.91 5.93
CA PRO A 26 4.68 9.57 7.07
C PRO A 26 4.82 11.08 6.83
N PRO A 27 4.59 11.96 7.81
CA PRO A 27 4.76 13.39 7.65
C PRO A 27 6.16 13.71 7.10
N GLY A 28 6.23 14.41 5.98
CA GLY A 28 7.48 14.80 5.33
C GLY A 28 8.11 13.77 4.39
N ILE A 29 7.46 12.62 4.17
CA ILE A 29 7.97 11.55 3.31
C ILE A 29 6.93 11.21 2.26
N GLN A 30 7.32 11.24 0.99
CA GLN A 30 6.45 10.94 -0.16
C GLN A 30 6.92 9.63 -0.80
N PRO A 31 6.31 8.47 -0.48
CA PRO A 31 6.63 7.23 -1.16
C PRO A 31 6.15 7.28 -2.62
N GLN A 32 6.94 6.71 -3.51
CA GLN A 32 6.52 6.40 -4.87
C GLN A 32 5.91 5.00 -4.85
N ILE A 33 4.62 4.91 -5.16
CA ILE A 33 3.88 3.65 -5.11
C ILE A 33 3.32 3.36 -6.49
N THR A 34 3.58 2.15 -6.98
CA THR A 34 2.82 1.53 -8.07
C THR A 34 1.89 0.50 -7.46
N ASN A 35 0.59 0.69 -7.63
CA ASN A 35 -0.43 -0.21 -7.09
C ASN A 35 -1.44 -0.56 -8.18
N ASN A 36 -1.10 -1.56 -8.97
CA ASN A 36 -1.94 -2.11 -10.03
C ASN A 36 -2.37 -3.54 -9.67
N THR A 37 -3.40 -4.05 -10.37
CA THR A 37 -3.76 -5.46 -10.28
C THR A 37 -2.53 -6.32 -10.58
N ASP A 38 -2.24 -7.25 -9.68
CA ASP A 38 -1.13 -8.22 -9.77
C ASP A 38 0.29 -7.64 -9.67
N VAL A 39 0.45 -6.32 -9.48
CA VAL A 39 1.76 -5.66 -9.32
C VAL A 39 1.68 -4.57 -8.27
N PHE A 40 2.53 -4.66 -7.26
CA PHE A 40 2.74 -3.61 -6.26
C PHE A 40 4.23 -3.28 -6.15
N SER A 41 4.58 -2.00 -6.11
CA SER A 41 5.94 -1.57 -5.76
C SER A 41 5.91 -0.35 -4.84
N PHE A 42 6.91 -0.27 -4.00
CA PHE A 42 7.09 0.80 -3.04
C PHE A 42 8.55 1.26 -3.08
N GLN A 43 8.73 2.56 -3.19
CA GLN A 43 10.04 3.20 -3.10
C GLN A 43 9.94 4.46 -2.26
N ILE A 44 10.87 4.62 -1.34
CA ILE A 44 11.00 5.83 -0.53
C ILE A 44 12.46 6.15 -0.30
N THR A 45 12.81 7.44 -0.29
CA THR A 45 14.17 7.93 -0.09
C THR A 45 14.26 8.81 1.14
N SER A 46 15.46 8.90 1.72
CA SER A 46 15.79 9.83 2.81
C SER A 46 14.93 9.65 4.06
N LEU A 47 14.82 8.41 4.54
CA LEU A 47 14.19 8.09 5.82
C LEU A 47 15.12 8.49 6.98
N ASN A 48 14.61 9.24 7.95
CA ASN A 48 15.33 9.65 9.13
C ASN A 48 14.47 9.46 10.38
N ASN A 49 14.86 8.49 11.22
CA ASN A 49 14.21 8.17 12.48
C ASN A 49 12.67 8.01 12.39
N VAL A 50 12.21 7.29 11.36
CA VAL A 50 10.78 7.09 11.10
C VAL A 50 10.24 5.96 11.97
N THR A 51 9.08 6.20 12.58
CA THR A 51 8.31 5.20 13.32
C THR A 51 6.86 5.26 12.88
N GLY A 52 6.27 4.12 12.54
CA GLY A 52 4.89 4.02 12.11
C GLY A 52 4.60 2.76 11.33
N SER A 53 3.32 2.50 11.12
CA SER A 53 2.82 1.34 10.37
C SER A 53 1.91 1.84 9.25
N TYR A 54 2.20 1.44 8.02
CA TYR A 54 1.58 1.94 6.79
C TYR A 54 0.97 0.78 6.01
N PRO A 55 -0.35 0.57 6.09
CA PRO A 55 -1.06 -0.45 5.35
C PRO A 55 -1.44 0.03 3.94
N TYR A 56 -1.35 -0.87 2.98
CA TYR A 56 -1.79 -0.69 1.59
C TYR A 56 -2.66 -1.88 1.18
N THR A 57 -3.69 -1.62 0.38
CA THR A 57 -4.49 -2.68 -0.23
C THR A 57 -4.01 -2.93 -1.65
N TRP A 58 -3.78 -4.19 -2.02
CA TRP A 58 -3.31 -4.61 -3.33
C TRP A 58 -4.19 -5.73 -3.88
N GLN A 59 -4.60 -5.64 -5.15
CA GLN A 59 -5.39 -6.67 -5.82
C GLN A 59 -4.48 -7.76 -6.39
N ASN A 60 -4.57 -8.97 -5.81
CA ASN A 60 -3.91 -10.17 -6.29
C ASN A 60 -4.95 -11.14 -6.84
N THR A 61 -4.99 -11.35 -8.16
CA THR A 61 -5.92 -12.29 -8.81
C THR A 61 -5.47 -13.74 -8.67
N GLY A 62 -4.26 -13.99 -8.19
CA GLY A 62 -3.71 -15.31 -7.89
C GLY A 62 -3.71 -15.64 -6.41
N THR A 63 -3.16 -16.80 -6.09
CA THR A 63 -3.03 -17.30 -4.72
C THR A 63 -1.61 -17.19 -4.16
N LEU A 64 -0.63 -16.84 -5.00
CA LEU A 64 0.77 -16.72 -4.65
C LEU A 64 1.29 -15.32 -4.98
N ALA A 65 2.28 -14.87 -4.24
CA ALA A 65 3.01 -13.63 -4.50
C ALA A 65 4.51 -13.86 -4.44
N LYS A 66 5.24 -13.16 -5.31
CA LYS A 66 6.70 -13.10 -5.31
C LYS A 66 7.14 -11.74 -4.77
N ILE A 67 7.94 -11.74 -3.72
CA ILE A 67 8.39 -10.55 -3.01
C ILE A 67 9.88 -10.33 -3.29
N THR A 68 10.23 -9.12 -3.72
CA THR A 68 11.63 -8.70 -3.99
C THR A 68 12.00 -7.53 -3.10
N HIS A 69 13.22 -7.51 -2.58
CA HIS A 69 13.76 -6.44 -1.77
C HIS A 69 14.98 -5.81 -2.47
N ALA A 70 15.09 -4.50 -2.40
CA ALA A 70 16.20 -3.75 -2.99
C ALA A 70 16.49 -2.46 -2.21
N SER A 71 16.49 -2.51 -0.88
CA SER A 71 16.80 -1.35 -0.04
C SER A 71 18.32 -1.15 0.08
N ASP A 72 18.75 0.10 0.30
CA ASP A 72 20.17 0.40 0.51
C ASP A 72 20.70 -0.23 1.81
N ALA A 73 21.99 -0.55 1.81
CA ALA A 73 22.71 -1.00 3.01
C ALA A 73 22.92 0.16 4.00
N GLY A 74 23.19 -0.17 5.27
CA GLY A 74 23.54 0.82 6.28
C GLY A 74 22.34 1.46 6.98
N SER A 75 21.19 0.78 6.99
CA SER A 75 20.01 1.19 7.77
C SER A 75 20.27 1.12 9.28
N THR A 76 19.59 1.99 10.03
CA THR A 76 19.45 1.91 11.49
C THR A 76 18.01 1.72 11.88
N GLY A 77 17.74 1.16 13.06
CA GLY A 77 16.38 0.80 13.47
C GLY A 77 15.90 -0.48 12.79
N SER A 78 14.58 -0.63 12.68
CA SER A 78 13.97 -1.80 12.04
C SER A 78 12.85 -1.41 11.07
N ALA A 79 12.76 -2.15 9.97
CA ALA A 79 11.65 -2.08 9.02
C ALA A 79 11.17 -3.48 8.72
N THR A 80 9.87 -3.73 8.88
CA THR A 80 9.24 -5.02 8.66
C THR A 80 8.16 -4.91 7.60
N LEU A 81 8.19 -5.81 6.63
CA LEU A 81 7.15 -6.00 5.63
C LEU A 81 6.28 -7.19 6.03
N THR A 82 4.97 -6.98 6.12
CA THR A 82 3.99 -8.03 6.37
C THR A 82 2.97 -8.04 5.25
N VAL A 83 2.65 -9.23 4.73
CA VAL A 83 1.63 -9.41 3.69
C VAL A 83 0.59 -10.38 4.19
N ARG A 84 -0.67 -10.00 4.06
CA ARG A 84 -1.85 -10.81 4.40
C ARG A 84 -2.71 -11.01 3.17
N ASP A 85 -3.29 -12.19 3.02
CA ASP A 85 -4.19 -12.53 1.93
C ASP A 85 -5.58 -11.85 2.08
N ALA A 86 -6.50 -12.14 1.16
CA ALA A 86 -7.83 -11.52 1.13
C ALA A 86 -8.71 -11.86 2.35
N VAL A 87 -8.41 -12.91 3.09
CA VAL A 87 -9.13 -13.28 4.33
C VAL A 87 -8.33 -12.93 5.60
N GLY A 88 -7.21 -12.23 5.45
CA GLY A 88 -6.39 -11.74 6.57
C GLY A 88 -5.34 -12.73 7.07
N THR A 89 -5.14 -13.88 6.42
CA THR A 89 -4.07 -14.83 6.75
C THR A 89 -2.72 -14.25 6.39
N GLN A 90 -1.76 -14.27 7.32
CA GLN A 90 -0.41 -13.81 7.06
C GLN A 90 0.31 -14.80 6.15
N VAL A 91 0.67 -14.35 4.95
CA VAL A 91 1.42 -15.13 3.95
C VAL A 91 2.89 -14.74 3.85
N TYR A 92 3.26 -13.60 4.44
CA TYR A 92 4.66 -13.19 4.55
C TYR A 92 4.86 -12.24 5.73
N SER A 93 6.01 -12.35 6.40
CA SER A 93 6.53 -11.35 7.32
C SER A 93 8.05 -11.45 7.37
N GLY A 94 8.73 -10.34 7.18
CA GLY A 94 10.19 -10.31 7.21
C GLY A 94 10.74 -8.89 7.27
N ALA A 95 12.00 -8.77 7.68
CA ALA A 95 12.72 -7.51 7.63
C ALA A 95 12.89 -7.05 6.18
N LEU A 96 12.79 -5.75 5.94
CA LEU A 96 13.16 -5.15 4.65
C LEU A 96 14.69 -5.25 4.50
N ALA A 97 15.12 -6.17 3.66
CA ALA A 97 16.53 -6.43 3.40
C ALA A 97 17.08 -5.55 2.28
N THR A 98 18.41 -5.41 2.24
CA THR A 98 19.11 -4.63 1.23
C THR A 98 18.95 -5.23 -0.18
N SER A 99 19.13 -6.52 -0.29
CA SER A 99 18.85 -7.30 -1.49
C SER A 99 18.88 -8.77 -1.11
N GLY A 100 18.17 -9.60 -1.88
CA GLY A 100 18.13 -11.03 -1.65
C GLY A 100 17.43 -11.73 -2.80
N GLU A 101 17.48 -13.05 -2.78
CA GLU A 101 16.66 -13.82 -3.71
C GLU A 101 15.18 -13.53 -3.47
N PRO A 102 14.39 -13.42 -4.54
CA PRO A 102 12.96 -13.24 -4.41
C PRO A 102 12.31 -14.36 -3.58
N VAL A 103 11.43 -13.98 -2.69
CA VAL A 103 10.72 -14.91 -1.80
C VAL A 103 9.32 -15.15 -2.34
N SER A 104 8.93 -16.41 -2.51
CA SER A 104 7.55 -16.79 -2.82
C SER A 104 6.74 -16.94 -1.54
N SER A 105 5.54 -16.37 -1.51
CA SER A 105 4.61 -16.59 -0.38
C SER A 105 4.08 -18.02 -0.37
N PRO A 106 3.63 -18.54 0.77
CA PRO A 106 2.65 -19.65 0.79
C PRO A 106 1.39 -19.29 0.02
N ALA A 107 0.59 -20.30 -0.35
CA ALA A 107 -0.68 -20.07 -0.99
C ALA A 107 -1.65 -19.36 -0.02
N GLY A 108 -2.26 -18.29 -0.51
CA GLY A 108 -3.31 -17.52 0.16
C GLY A 108 -4.61 -17.53 -0.64
N VAL A 109 -5.55 -16.69 -0.25
CA VAL A 109 -6.82 -16.49 -0.95
C VAL A 109 -6.71 -15.30 -1.88
N ALA A 110 -7.06 -15.46 -3.16
CA ALA A 110 -7.08 -14.39 -4.15
C ALA A 110 -8.04 -13.25 -3.76
N GLY A 111 -7.70 -12.02 -4.11
CA GLY A 111 -8.53 -10.84 -3.84
C GLY A 111 -7.73 -9.65 -3.33
N ALA A 112 -8.34 -8.87 -2.44
CA ALA A 112 -7.71 -7.70 -1.84
C ALA A 112 -6.75 -8.12 -0.71
N TRP A 113 -5.46 -8.13 -1.02
CA TRP A 113 -4.40 -8.42 -0.05
C TRP A 113 -3.98 -7.14 0.68
N THR A 114 -3.54 -7.29 1.92
CA THR A 114 -3.00 -6.16 2.70
C THR A 114 -1.49 -6.27 2.81
N ILE A 115 -0.81 -5.21 2.39
CA ILE A 115 0.64 -5.03 2.52
C ILE A 115 0.86 -4.00 3.62
N THR A 116 1.59 -4.34 4.67
CA THR A 116 1.88 -3.42 5.78
C THR A 116 3.39 -3.27 5.94
N ILE A 117 3.85 -2.02 5.94
CA ILE A 117 5.23 -1.68 6.24
C ILE A 117 5.25 -1.05 7.63
N THR A 118 6.07 -1.58 8.51
CA THR A 118 6.24 -1.05 9.87
C THR A 118 7.68 -0.62 10.08
N PHE A 119 7.88 0.65 10.42
CA PHE A 119 9.16 1.24 10.76
C PHE A 119 9.24 1.48 12.27
N THR A 120 10.43 1.25 12.86
CA THR A 120 10.72 1.58 14.26
C THR A 120 12.09 2.26 14.32
N ASN A 121 12.10 3.56 14.61
CA ASN A 121 13.29 4.41 14.64
C ASN A 121 14.18 4.20 13.41
N TYR A 122 13.55 4.02 12.26
CA TYR A 122 14.21 3.58 11.03
C TYR A 122 14.80 4.73 10.25
N SER A 123 16.05 4.60 9.85
CA SER A 123 16.74 5.53 8.94
C SER A 123 17.42 4.75 7.83
N ASN A 124 17.24 5.21 6.60
CA ASN A 124 17.87 4.66 5.40
C ASN A 124 17.86 5.70 4.27
N THR A 125 18.82 5.62 3.36
CA THR A 125 18.86 6.46 2.16
C THR A 125 17.81 6.08 1.15
N GLN A 126 17.53 4.78 0.99
CA GLN A 126 16.48 4.29 0.10
C GLN A 126 15.91 2.95 0.60
N VAL A 127 14.59 2.87 0.62
CA VAL A 127 13.85 1.61 0.82
C VAL A 127 13.07 1.30 -0.45
N ASN A 128 13.23 0.10 -0.97
CA ASN A 128 12.58 -0.36 -2.18
C ASN A 128 12.18 -1.84 -2.04
N PHE A 129 10.97 -2.16 -2.42
CA PHE A 129 10.51 -3.55 -2.57
C PHE A 129 9.41 -3.64 -3.63
N GLY A 130 9.26 -4.83 -4.20
CA GLY A 130 8.21 -5.14 -5.14
C GLY A 130 7.48 -6.43 -4.76
N ILE A 131 6.19 -6.50 -5.08
CA ILE A 131 5.36 -7.68 -4.92
C ILE A 131 4.60 -7.89 -6.21
N VAL A 132 4.72 -9.08 -6.77
CA VAL A 132 4.00 -9.46 -7.99
C VAL A 132 3.28 -10.78 -7.80
N LYS A 133 2.17 -10.95 -8.48
CA LYS A 133 1.49 -12.25 -8.56
C LYS A 133 2.44 -13.30 -9.16
N GLN A 134 2.39 -14.50 -8.60
CA GLN A 134 3.10 -15.67 -9.10
C GLN A 134 2.11 -16.74 -9.56
#